data_b63ff7f37f3a979e37adb90a3391541f
#
_entry.id   b63ff7f37f3a979e37adb90a3391541f
#
_cell.length_a   1.000
_cell.length_b   1.000
_cell.length_c   1.000
_cell.angle_alpha   90.00
_cell.angle_beta   90.00
_cell.angle_gamma   90.00
#
_symmetry.space_group_name_H-M   'P 1'
#
loop_
_entity.id
_entity.type
_entity.pdbx_description
1 polymer ?
#
loop_
_entity_poly.entity_id
_entity_poly.type
_entity_poly.pdbx_seq_one_letter_code
_entity_poly.pdbx_strand_id
1 'polypeptide(L)'
;AIDNILTKGNIYGEALNEKLAARIEALPETADVLVYIGQTGRCFGADSAISFLNILDKAKVGYTTLKDEPPTGALLGDMMGMTGDVQSVAVRAAEAIKASNAEKVVVLSPYDAVMLREQYAKWSLLDGIEIVSAPAFLAELISGGRLSLRKADLKASLQEPVKLTRGLDEIEPLKKAVSAL
;
A
#
# COMPACT_ATOMS: atom_id res chain seq x y z
N ALA A 1 -20.56 6.44 -0.11
CA ALA A 1 -19.11 6.37 0.11
C ALA A 1 -18.69 7.11 1.39
N ILE A 2 -18.93 8.43 1.49
CA ILE A 2 -18.56 9.23 2.67
C ILE A 2 -19.18 8.66 3.95
N ASP A 3 -20.47 8.35 3.95
CA ASP A 3 -21.15 7.73 5.09
C ASP A 3 -20.48 6.40 5.51
N ASN A 4 -20.10 5.56 4.53
CA ASN A 4 -19.37 4.34 4.81
C ASN A 4 -17.98 4.62 5.44
N ILE A 5 -17.28 5.65 4.98
CA ILE A 5 -16.00 6.04 5.57
C ILE A 5 -16.17 6.46 7.03
N LEU A 6 -17.21 7.24 7.31
CA LEU A 6 -17.49 7.75 8.66
C LEU A 6 -17.96 6.64 9.62
N THR A 7 -18.74 5.68 9.12
CA THR A 7 -19.37 4.64 9.95
C THR A 7 -18.62 3.31 9.95
N LYS A 8 -17.92 2.98 8.87
CA LYS A 8 -17.24 1.68 8.65
C LYS A 8 -15.73 1.80 8.38
N GLY A 9 -15.20 3.01 8.30
CA GLY A 9 -13.78 3.26 8.05
C GLY A 9 -13.30 3.02 6.61
N ASN A 10 -14.18 2.64 5.69
CA ASN A 10 -13.84 2.42 4.27
C ASN A 10 -15.00 2.77 3.34
N ILE A 11 -14.70 3.02 2.06
CA ILE A 11 -15.72 3.44 1.07
C ILE A 11 -16.75 2.35 0.76
N TYR A 12 -16.37 1.09 0.93
CA TYR A 12 -17.21 -0.05 0.56
C TYR A 12 -18.27 -0.36 1.61
N GLY A 13 -18.03 0.00 2.89
CA GLY A 13 -18.87 -0.39 4.02
C GLY A 13 -18.69 -1.85 4.43
N GLU A 14 -17.67 -2.51 3.94
CA GLU A 14 -17.35 -3.92 4.19
C GLU A 14 -16.45 -4.08 5.42
N ALA A 15 -16.52 -5.25 6.04
CA ALA A 15 -15.62 -5.61 7.12
C ALA A 15 -14.22 -5.95 6.59
N LEU A 16 -13.20 -5.78 7.43
CA LEU A 16 -11.88 -6.32 7.18
C LEU A 16 -11.95 -7.86 7.08
N ASN A 17 -11.28 -8.42 6.09
CA ASN A 17 -11.21 -9.87 5.93
C ASN A 17 -10.61 -10.53 7.18
N GLU A 18 -11.26 -11.55 7.72
CA GLU A 18 -10.89 -12.19 9.00
C GLU A 18 -9.47 -12.76 9.02
N LYS A 19 -9.02 -13.40 7.92
CA LYS A 19 -7.65 -13.94 7.82
C LYS A 19 -6.62 -12.84 7.85
N LEU A 20 -6.89 -11.73 7.14
CA LEU A 20 -6.01 -10.58 7.13
C LEU A 20 -6.02 -9.87 8.49
N ALA A 21 -7.17 -9.76 9.15
CA ALA A 21 -7.27 -9.21 10.50
C ALA A 21 -6.39 -9.99 11.50
N ALA A 22 -6.49 -11.32 11.51
CA ALA A 22 -5.66 -12.16 12.36
C ALA A 22 -4.16 -12.00 12.05
N ARG A 23 -3.79 -11.81 10.76
CA ARG A 23 -2.40 -11.57 10.36
C ARG A 23 -1.89 -10.22 10.85
N ILE A 24 -2.71 -9.17 10.78
CA ILE A 24 -2.40 -7.82 11.25
C ILE A 24 -2.21 -7.80 12.77
N GLU A 25 -3.11 -8.44 13.51
CA GLU A 25 -3.03 -8.51 14.98
C GLU A 25 -1.75 -9.17 15.49
N ALA A 26 -1.16 -10.07 14.71
CA ALA A 26 0.09 -10.75 15.05
C ALA A 26 1.36 -9.91 14.77
N LEU A 27 1.23 -8.73 14.15
CA LEU A 27 2.37 -7.86 13.84
C LEU A 27 2.76 -6.98 15.04
N PRO A 28 4.03 -6.51 15.09
CA PRO A 28 4.44 -5.54 16.09
C PRO A 28 3.67 -4.23 15.93
N GLU A 29 3.53 -3.47 17.02
CA GLU A 29 2.83 -2.17 16.98
C GLU A 29 3.62 -1.12 16.19
N THR A 30 4.95 -1.19 16.20
CA THR A 30 5.84 -0.24 15.52
C THR A 30 6.93 -0.98 14.75
N ALA A 31 7.35 -0.41 13.63
CA ALA A 31 8.51 -0.83 12.84
C ALA A 31 8.95 0.32 11.94
N ASP A 32 10.20 0.26 11.43
CA ASP A 32 10.72 1.27 10.48
C ASP A 32 9.95 1.29 9.15
N VAL A 33 9.34 0.17 8.79
CA VAL A 33 8.54 0.03 7.57
C VAL A 33 7.06 -0.17 7.94
N LEU A 34 6.20 0.73 7.46
CA LEU A 34 4.76 0.59 7.48
C LEU A 34 4.28 0.04 6.13
N VAL A 35 3.54 -1.06 6.13
CA VAL A 35 2.84 -1.54 4.94
C VAL A 35 1.43 -0.98 4.92
N TYR A 36 1.15 -0.11 3.95
CA TYR A 36 -0.17 0.45 3.71
C TYR A 36 -0.90 -0.41 2.67
N ILE A 37 -1.89 -1.16 3.12
CA ILE A 37 -2.54 -2.21 2.31
C ILE A 37 -3.54 -1.60 1.31
N GLY A 38 -4.26 -0.57 1.72
CA GLY A 38 -5.32 0.05 0.96
C GLY A 38 -6.66 -0.67 1.11
N GLN A 39 -7.75 0.08 0.95
CA GLN A 39 -9.10 -0.42 1.22
C GLN A 39 -9.49 -1.63 0.39
N THR A 40 -9.16 -1.62 -0.91
CA THR A 40 -9.45 -2.76 -1.80
C THR A 40 -8.72 -4.02 -1.35
N GLY A 41 -7.44 -3.90 -0.95
CA GLY A 41 -6.65 -4.99 -0.41
C GLY A 41 -7.25 -5.55 0.89
N ARG A 42 -7.70 -4.68 1.77
CA ARG A 42 -8.28 -5.05 3.07
C ARG A 42 -9.63 -5.74 2.95
N CYS A 43 -10.49 -5.30 2.02
CA CYS A 43 -11.85 -5.83 1.88
C CYS A 43 -11.91 -7.02 0.91
N PHE A 44 -11.22 -6.96 -0.23
CA PHE A 44 -11.40 -7.90 -1.34
C PHE A 44 -10.11 -8.60 -1.79
N GLY A 45 -8.93 -8.03 -1.50
CA GLY A 45 -7.62 -8.53 -1.94
C GLY A 45 -6.79 -9.15 -0.81
N ALA A 46 -7.41 -9.69 0.23
CA ALA A 46 -6.72 -10.18 1.42
C ALA A 46 -5.64 -11.22 1.13
N ASP A 47 -5.89 -12.16 0.23
CA ASP A 47 -4.92 -13.20 -0.13
C ASP A 47 -3.65 -12.59 -0.77
N SER A 48 -3.80 -11.56 -1.60
CA SER A 48 -2.68 -10.83 -2.19
C SER A 48 -1.91 -10.04 -1.14
N ALA A 49 -2.61 -9.37 -0.23
CA ALA A 49 -2.00 -8.66 0.88
C ALA A 49 -1.20 -9.61 1.78
N ILE A 50 -1.80 -10.73 2.20
CA ILE A 50 -1.14 -11.76 3.01
C ILE A 50 0.09 -12.33 2.28
N SER A 51 -0.03 -12.58 0.96
CA SER A 51 1.10 -13.06 0.16
C SER A 51 2.26 -12.08 0.15
N PHE A 52 1.97 -10.77 0.03
CA PHE A 52 2.99 -9.74 0.12
C PHE A 52 3.66 -9.71 1.51
N LEU A 53 2.88 -9.75 2.59
CA LEU A 53 3.42 -9.81 3.95
C LEU A 53 4.31 -11.05 4.16
N ASN A 54 3.92 -12.21 3.62
CA ASN A 54 4.73 -13.43 3.68
C ASN A 54 6.05 -13.31 2.90
N ILE A 55 6.09 -12.53 1.81
CA ILE A 55 7.33 -12.21 1.10
C ILE A 55 8.24 -11.37 1.99
N LEU A 56 7.71 -10.38 2.70
CA LEU A 56 8.48 -9.54 3.63
C LEU A 56 9.06 -10.37 4.80
N ASP A 57 8.28 -11.33 5.33
CA ASP A 57 8.77 -12.26 6.36
C ASP A 57 9.98 -13.07 5.85
N LYS A 58 9.88 -13.61 4.62
CA LYS A 58 10.98 -14.36 3.99
C LYS A 58 12.21 -13.49 3.73
N ALA A 59 12.00 -12.23 3.38
CA ALA A 59 13.07 -11.25 3.20
C ALA A 59 13.62 -10.69 4.53
N LYS A 60 13.07 -11.14 5.67
CA LYS A 60 13.43 -10.67 7.03
C LYS A 60 13.32 -9.14 7.16
N VAL A 61 12.29 -8.56 6.58
CA VAL A 61 11.96 -7.14 6.74
C VAL A 61 11.21 -6.98 8.05
N GLY A 62 11.65 -6.07 8.92
CA GLY A 62 10.85 -5.61 10.05
C GLY A 62 9.78 -4.66 9.55
N TYR A 63 8.51 -4.99 9.72
CA TYR A 63 7.40 -4.16 9.27
C TYR A 63 6.19 -4.25 10.20
N THR A 64 5.32 -3.27 10.07
CA THR A 64 3.99 -3.26 10.70
C THR A 64 2.93 -2.83 9.68
N THR A 65 1.66 -2.86 10.08
CA THR A 65 0.52 -2.30 9.35
C THR A 65 -0.36 -1.52 10.33
N LEU A 66 -1.18 -0.62 9.81
CA LEU A 66 -2.20 0.03 10.64
C LEU A 66 -3.34 -0.95 10.90
N LYS A 67 -3.70 -1.17 12.19
CA LYS A 67 -4.86 -1.99 12.56
C LYS A 67 -6.13 -1.36 11.97
N ASP A 68 -6.34 -0.08 12.27
CA ASP A 68 -7.38 0.76 11.68
C ASP A 68 -6.74 1.66 10.62
N GLU A 69 -6.68 1.16 9.38
CA GLU A 69 -6.09 1.89 8.26
C GLU A 69 -7.13 2.82 7.61
N PRO A 70 -7.00 4.15 7.78
CA PRO A 70 -7.94 5.08 7.17
C PRO A 70 -7.76 5.12 5.64
N PRO A 71 -8.80 5.46 4.86
CA PRO A 71 -8.65 5.67 3.42
C PRO A 71 -7.76 6.88 3.12
N THR A 72 -6.94 6.77 2.05
CA THR A 72 -6.10 7.89 1.59
C THR A 72 -6.89 9.02 0.92
N GLY A 73 -8.13 8.74 0.50
CA GLY A 73 -8.92 9.63 -0.36
C GLY A 73 -8.75 9.37 -1.86
N ALA A 74 -7.81 8.53 -2.29
CA ALA A 74 -7.54 8.25 -3.71
C ALA A 74 -8.80 7.82 -4.47
N LEU A 75 -9.56 6.87 -3.93
CA LEU A 75 -10.77 6.36 -4.57
C LEU A 75 -11.92 7.39 -4.57
N LEU A 76 -11.98 8.28 -3.60
CA LEU A 76 -12.96 9.37 -3.60
C LEU A 76 -12.69 10.38 -4.71
N GLY A 77 -11.45 10.82 -4.85
CA GLY A 77 -11.06 11.79 -5.87
C GLY A 77 -11.12 11.21 -7.29
N ASP A 78 -10.38 10.13 -7.52
CA ASP A 78 -10.17 9.57 -8.86
C ASP A 78 -11.40 8.83 -9.42
N MET A 79 -12.12 8.09 -8.57
CA MET A 79 -13.22 7.24 -9.03
C MET A 79 -14.60 7.86 -8.84
N MET A 80 -14.78 8.69 -7.82
CA MET A 80 -16.08 9.24 -7.47
C MET A 80 -16.22 10.74 -7.72
N GLY A 81 -15.12 11.43 -8.05
CA GLY A 81 -15.12 12.88 -8.30
C GLY A 81 -15.44 13.73 -7.05
N MET A 82 -15.35 13.16 -5.85
CA MET A 82 -15.68 13.85 -4.59
C MET A 82 -14.48 14.62 -4.05
N THR A 83 -14.00 15.59 -4.81
CA THR A 83 -12.75 16.31 -4.51
C THR A 83 -12.79 17.18 -3.27
N GLY A 84 -13.97 17.68 -2.88
CA GLY A 84 -14.13 18.54 -1.69
C GLY A 84 -13.85 17.80 -0.37
N ASP A 85 -14.09 16.50 -0.31
CA ASP A 85 -13.94 15.70 0.91
C ASP A 85 -12.58 14.97 0.99
N VAL A 86 -11.82 14.95 -0.12
CA VAL A 86 -10.57 14.18 -0.22
C VAL A 86 -9.55 14.65 0.82
N GLN A 87 -9.38 15.96 1.00
CA GLN A 87 -8.37 16.48 1.89
C GLN A 87 -8.67 16.17 3.36
N SER A 88 -9.92 16.22 3.78
CA SER A 88 -10.31 15.89 5.16
C SER A 88 -10.04 14.42 5.48
N VAL A 89 -10.30 13.53 4.52
CA VAL A 89 -9.98 12.10 4.63
C VAL A 89 -8.46 11.88 4.64
N ALA A 90 -7.73 12.59 3.78
CA ALA A 90 -6.28 12.51 3.68
C ALA A 90 -5.54 12.90 4.97
N VAL A 91 -6.01 13.94 5.65
CA VAL A 91 -5.44 14.37 6.96
C VAL A 91 -5.48 13.23 7.97
N ARG A 92 -6.62 12.53 8.09
CA ARG A 92 -6.76 11.40 9.03
C ARG A 92 -5.79 10.26 8.71
N ALA A 93 -5.60 9.94 7.43
CA ALA A 93 -4.66 8.91 7.03
C ALA A 93 -3.20 9.34 7.29
N ALA A 94 -2.88 10.62 7.04
CA ALA A 94 -1.55 11.16 7.35
C ALA A 94 -1.25 11.12 8.85
N GLU A 95 -2.22 11.46 9.70
CA GLU A 95 -2.09 11.37 11.15
C GLU A 95 -1.82 9.93 11.61
N ALA A 96 -2.56 8.95 11.09
CA ALA A 96 -2.36 7.54 11.41
C ALA A 96 -0.97 7.04 10.95
N ILE A 97 -0.53 7.44 9.75
CA ILE A 97 0.81 7.11 9.25
C ILE A 97 1.90 7.71 10.15
N LYS A 98 1.80 8.98 10.52
CA LYS A 98 2.75 9.65 11.42
C LYS A 98 2.79 9.00 12.80
N ALA A 99 1.63 8.61 13.33
CA ALA A 99 1.53 7.96 14.64
C ALA A 99 2.21 6.57 14.67
N SER A 100 2.41 5.92 13.53
CA SER A 100 3.16 4.66 13.44
C SER A 100 4.66 4.82 13.69
N ASN A 101 5.20 6.04 13.58
CA ASN A 101 6.62 6.39 13.63
C ASN A 101 7.49 5.65 12.57
N ALA A 102 6.89 5.17 11.50
CA ALA A 102 7.61 4.53 10.42
C ALA A 102 8.35 5.59 9.56
N GLU A 103 9.58 5.27 9.17
CA GLU A 103 10.38 6.11 8.27
C GLU A 103 10.04 5.88 6.79
N LYS A 104 9.55 4.67 6.50
CA LYS A 104 9.19 4.24 5.13
C LYS A 104 7.78 3.65 5.11
N VAL A 105 6.97 4.05 4.14
CA VAL A 105 5.64 3.49 3.88
C VAL A 105 5.66 2.74 2.55
N VAL A 106 5.44 1.44 2.60
CA VAL A 106 5.31 0.58 1.42
C VAL A 106 3.83 0.41 1.09
N VAL A 107 3.43 0.85 -0.10
CA VAL A 107 2.02 0.96 -0.50
C VAL A 107 1.66 -0.12 -1.52
N LEU A 108 0.65 -0.94 -1.21
CA LEU A 108 0.22 -2.03 -2.09
C LEU A 108 -0.64 -1.52 -3.25
N SER A 109 -1.54 -0.58 -2.97
CA SER A 109 -2.45 -0.03 -3.96
C SER A 109 -1.77 1.04 -4.82
N PRO A 110 -1.74 0.90 -6.16
CA PRO A 110 -1.19 1.93 -7.04
C PRO A 110 -1.90 3.29 -6.94
N TYR A 111 -3.21 3.29 -6.67
CA TYR A 111 -4.00 4.52 -6.47
C TYR A 111 -3.56 5.25 -5.19
N ASP A 112 -3.40 4.50 -4.10
CA ASP A 112 -2.93 5.05 -2.83
C ASP A 112 -1.48 5.54 -2.94
N ALA A 113 -0.62 4.82 -3.68
CA ALA A 113 0.77 5.23 -3.88
C ALA A 113 0.88 6.58 -4.60
N VAL A 114 0.12 6.79 -5.68
CA VAL A 114 0.04 8.09 -6.37
C VAL A 114 -0.48 9.16 -5.42
N MET A 115 -1.55 8.88 -4.69
CA MET A 115 -2.15 9.84 -3.76
C MET A 115 -1.17 10.29 -2.68
N LEU A 116 -0.49 9.34 -2.02
CA LEU A 116 0.47 9.61 -0.96
C LEU A 116 1.72 10.34 -1.46
N ARG A 117 2.23 10.02 -2.67
CA ARG A 117 3.43 10.67 -3.23
C ARG A 117 3.14 12.02 -3.85
N GLU A 118 2.02 12.19 -4.55
CA GLU A 118 1.73 13.36 -5.35
C GLU A 118 0.89 14.40 -4.59
N GLN A 119 -0.26 13.98 -4.07
CA GLN A 119 -1.21 14.91 -3.46
C GLN A 119 -0.82 15.27 -2.03
N TYR A 120 -0.39 14.28 -1.24
CA TYR A 120 0.04 14.54 0.13
C TYR A 120 1.29 15.42 0.19
N ALA A 121 2.21 15.28 -0.79
CA ALA A 121 3.35 16.18 -0.92
C ALA A 121 2.93 17.62 -1.17
N LYS A 122 1.93 17.86 -2.04
CA LYS A 122 1.37 19.21 -2.29
C LYS A 122 0.74 19.84 -1.04
N TRP A 123 0.24 19.00 -0.14
CA TRP A 123 -0.36 19.44 1.12
C TRP A 123 0.59 19.38 2.32
N SER A 124 1.86 19.01 2.11
CA SER A 124 2.88 18.83 3.15
C SER A 124 2.41 17.91 4.29
N LEU A 125 1.68 16.85 3.94
CA LEU A 125 1.08 15.97 4.94
C LEU A 125 2.05 14.92 5.48
N LEU A 126 3.03 14.45 4.68
CA LEU A 126 3.96 13.36 5.05
C LEU A 126 5.42 13.74 4.79
N ASP A 127 5.79 14.99 5.05
CA ASP A 127 7.16 15.47 4.88
C ASP A 127 8.14 14.62 5.72
N GLY A 128 9.22 14.16 5.09
CA GLY A 128 10.26 13.36 5.74
C GLY A 128 9.97 11.85 5.79
N ILE A 129 8.80 11.39 5.33
CA ILE A 129 8.46 9.96 5.25
C ILE A 129 8.65 9.48 3.80
N GLU A 130 9.42 8.42 3.62
CA GLU A 130 9.64 7.82 2.30
C GLU A 130 8.42 6.98 1.88
N ILE A 131 7.81 7.30 0.74
CA ILE A 131 6.67 6.55 0.17
C ILE A 131 7.14 5.71 -1.02
N VAL A 132 7.01 4.39 -0.94
CA VAL A 132 7.48 3.43 -1.96
C VAL A 132 6.34 2.52 -2.37
N SER A 133 6.18 2.26 -3.67
CA SER A 133 5.22 1.25 -4.12
C SER A 133 5.71 -0.18 -3.83
N ALA A 134 4.79 -1.12 -3.67
CA ALA A 134 5.15 -2.51 -3.43
C ALA A 134 6.08 -3.10 -4.51
N PRO A 135 5.87 -2.87 -5.84
CA PRO A 135 6.81 -3.33 -6.86
C PRO A 135 8.20 -2.71 -6.74
N ALA A 136 8.31 -1.40 -6.44
CA ALA A 136 9.59 -0.74 -6.25
C ALA A 136 10.33 -1.33 -5.05
N PHE A 137 9.63 -1.54 -3.94
CA PHE A 137 10.22 -2.15 -2.75
C PHE A 137 10.68 -3.59 -2.98
N LEU A 138 9.90 -4.41 -3.71
CA LEU A 138 10.35 -5.75 -4.11
C LEU A 138 11.61 -5.70 -4.97
N ALA A 139 11.67 -4.78 -5.93
CA ALA A 139 12.84 -4.59 -6.77
C ALA A 139 14.09 -4.17 -5.97
N GLU A 140 13.93 -3.35 -4.92
CA GLU A 140 14.98 -3.02 -3.95
C GLU A 140 15.47 -4.27 -3.19
N LEU A 141 14.56 -5.08 -2.64
CA LEU A 141 14.88 -6.29 -1.91
C LEU A 141 15.63 -7.32 -2.78
N ILE A 142 15.18 -7.49 -4.04
CA ILE A 142 15.83 -8.37 -5.02
C ILE A 142 17.25 -7.85 -5.34
N SER A 143 17.40 -6.56 -5.61
CA SER A 143 18.70 -5.93 -5.95
C SER A 143 19.69 -5.98 -4.80
N GLY A 144 19.19 -5.82 -3.58
CA GLY A 144 19.97 -5.89 -2.35
C GLY A 144 20.26 -7.32 -1.88
N GLY A 145 19.83 -8.35 -2.62
CA GLY A 145 20.04 -9.76 -2.27
C GLY A 145 19.25 -10.24 -1.04
N ARG A 146 18.32 -9.44 -0.55
CA ARG A 146 17.46 -9.80 0.59
C ARG A 146 16.30 -10.72 0.21
N LEU A 147 15.92 -10.71 -1.07
CA LEU A 147 14.89 -11.58 -1.63
C LEU A 147 15.47 -12.33 -2.82
N SER A 148 15.58 -13.67 -2.68
CA SER A 148 15.94 -14.57 -3.77
C SER A 148 14.70 -15.31 -4.23
N LEU A 149 14.38 -15.19 -5.51
CA LEU A 149 13.22 -15.83 -6.12
C LEU A 149 13.64 -17.11 -6.84
N ARG A 150 12.77 -18.11 -6.83
CA ARG A 150 12.97 -19.31 -7.63
C ARG A 150 12.40 -19.06 -9.01
N LYS A 151 13.18 -19.34 -10.05
CA LYS A 151 12.75 -19.23 -11.42
C LYS A 151 11.54 -20.15 -11.67
N ALA A 152 10.46 -19.59 -12.17
CA ALA A 152 9.26 -20.33 -12.55
C ALA A 152 9.31 -20.64 -14.05
N ASP A 153 8.96 -21.87 -14.44
CA ASP A 153 8.73 -22.21 -15.84
C ASP A 153 7.30 -21.79 -16.22
N LEU A 154 7.12 -20.48 -16.40
CA LEU A 154 5.82 -19.87 -16.62
C LEU A 154 5.90 -18.85 -17.76
N LYS A 155 4.98 -18.95 -18.71
CA LYS A 155 4.72 -17.88 -19.68
C LYS A 155 3.60 -17.00 -19.15
N ALA A 156 3.90 -15.72 -18.88
CA ALA A 156 2.94 -14.77 -18.39
C ALA A 156 3.00 -13.47 -19.21
N SER A 157 1.87 -12.79 -19.32
CA SER A 157 1.79 -11.43 -19.85
C SER A 157 1.54 -10.47 -18.70
N LEU A 158 2.30 -9.39 -18.66
CA LEU A 158 2.14 -8.34 -17.67
C LEU A 158 1.20 -7.28 -18.22
N GLN A 159 0.05 -7.09 -17.57
CA GLN A 159 -0.77 -5.90 -17.78
C GLN A 159 -0.29 -4.81 -16.84
N GLU A 160 0.23 -3.73 -17.42
CA GLU A 160 0.80 -2.62 -16.67
C GLU A 160 -0.28 -1.80 -15.95
N PRO A 161 -0.21 -1.65 -14.60
CA PRO A 161 -1.12 -0.78 -13.88
C PRO A 161 -0.87 0.70 -14.23
N VAL A 162 -1.84 1.36 -14.84
CA VAL A 162 -1.70 2.74 -15.34
C VAL A 162 -1.19 3.71 -14.28
N LYS A 163 -1.64 3.57 -13.03
CA LYS A 163 -1.20 4.45 -11.93
C LYS A 163 0.28 4.27 -11.58
N LEU A 164 0.82 3.06 -11.67
CA LEU A 164 2.27 2.84 -11.47
C LEU A 164 3.07 3.36 -12.65
N THR A 165 2.67 3.02 -13.88
CA THR A 165 3.47 3.28 -15.07
C THR A 165 3.40 4.73 -15.55
N ARG A 166 2.21 5.35 -15.53
CA ARG A 166 2.02 6.75 -15.96
C ARG A 166 1.92 7.73 -14.79
N GLY A 167 1.49 7.27 -13.61
CA GLY A 167 1.40 8.11 -12.42
C GLY A 167 2.73 8.25 -11.70
N LEU A 168 3.50 7.17 -11.56
CA LEU A 168 4.74 7.14 -10.78
C LEU A 168 5.99 6.86 -11.63
N ASP A 169 5.85 6.59 -12.92
CA ASP A 169 6.94 6.17 -13.83
C ASP A 169 7.69 4.90 -13.33
N GLU A 170 6.95 3.96 -12.74
CA GLU A 170 7.51 2.75 -12.10
C GLU A 170 7.31 1.48 -12.91
N ILE A 171 7.51 1.54 -14.24
CA ILE A 171 7.44 0.34 -15.10
C ILE A 171 8.65 -0.59 -14.87
N GLU A 172 9.85 -0.05 -14.72
CA GLU A 172 11.07 -0.85 -14.61
C GLU A 172 11.16 -1.62 -13.29
N PRO A 173 10.81 -1.07 -12.10
CA PRO A 173 10.68 -1.84 -10.88
C PRO A 173 9.69 -3.01 -11.00
N LEU A 174 8.55 -2.79 -11.63
CA LEU A 174 7.54 -3.82 -11.85
C LEU A 174 8.06 -4.95 -12.76
N LYS A 175 8.67 -4.60 -13.91
CA LYS A 175 9.30 -5.57 -14.82
C LYS A 175 10.40 -6.36 -14.12
N LYS A 176 11.23 -5.70 -13.33
CA LYS A 176 12.30 -6.34 -12.57
C LYS A 176 11.78 -7.37 -11.59
N ALA A 177 10.74 -7.02 -10.82
CA ALA A 177 10.11 -7.94 -9.88
C ALA A 177 9.52 -9.18 -10.58
N VAL A 178 8.84 -8.98 -11.73
CA VAL A 178 8.24 -10.09 -12.51
C VAL A 178 9.31 -10.92 -13.23
N SER A 179 10.33 -10.31 -13.82
CA SER A 179 11.38 -11.04 -14.56
C SER A 179 12.32 -11.84 -13.66
N ALA A 180 12.31 -11.59 -12.36
CA ALA A 180 13.08 -12.35 -11.38
C ALA A 180 12.44 -13.70 -11.02
N LEU A 181 11.18 -13.94 -11.45
CA LEU A 181 10.45 -15.20 -11.30
C LEU A 181 10.79 -16.17 -12.43
#